data_45db2808e2b7fde32c2409de2ff4fcfb
#
_entry.id   45db2808e2b7fde32c2409de2ff4fcfb
#
_cell.length_a   1.000
_cell.length_b   1.000
_cell.length_c   1.000
_cell.angle_alpha   90.00
_cell.angle_beta   90.00
_cell.angle_gamma   90.00
#
_symmetry.space_group_name_H-M   'P 1'
#
loop_
_entity.id
_entity.type
_entity.pdbx_description
1 polymer ?
#
loop_
_entity_poly.entity_id
_entity_poly.type
_entity_poly.pdbx_seq_one_letter_code
_entity_poly.pdbx_strand_id
1 'polypeptide(L)'
;MSGQADVVDETTERTDTEQVDTGREKEPDIVCWGDSLTYGTGGEGVTYPSVLADETGLTAYNYGVCGEKADQIAVRMGLYPMTTGAFTIPAEREPVALSLLCDGEDPIMLRLGDAGMNPCDIAGVKGELSYSEEDGNYYFTRQTEGDAVTVSDGAVVTMDAAGKIDPDDIVVLFIGSNDRPTAEDAETLIATEKEMIRYLGSSKYIVVGLTSKEMIPEVAAVNEKLAAAFGTHFLDIRSYLLEHGLEEAGIAPTDQDLMDLADGEIPSSLRVDIVHGTPDFYRILGEQLYEKMRSDGYL
;
A
#
# COMPACT_ATOMS: atom_id res chain seq x y z
N MET A 1 56.01 -25.88 -58.28
CA MET A 1 54.66 -25.68 -58.79
C MET A 1 53.77 -25.33 -57.63
N SER A 2 53.39 -24.12 -57.63
CA SER A 2 52.65 -23.34 -56.68
C SER A 2 51.16 -23.77 -56.63
N GLY A 3 50.64 -23.95 -55.47
CA GLY A 3 49.21 -24.05 -55.21
C GLY A 3 48.84 -23.17 -54.06
N GLN A 4 48.31 -22.03 -54.40
CA GLN A 4 47.80 -20.98 -53.50
C GLN A 4 46.38 -21.41 -53.09
N ALA A 5 46.10 -21.49 -51.79
CA ALA A 5 44.79 -21.70 -51.24
C ALA A 5 44.19 -20.38 -50.79
N ASP A 6 43.07 -20.02 -51.37
CA ASP A 6 42.29 -18.82 -51.03
C ASP A 6 41.66 -18.93 -49.62
N VAL A 7 41.88 -17.89 -48.84
CA VAL A 7 41.20 -17.66 -47.56
C VAL A 7 39.89 -16.94 -47.86
N VAL A 8 38.76 -17.58 -47.59
CA VAL A 8 37.47 -16.95 -47.65
C VAL A 8 37.20 -16.28 -46.29
N ASP A 9 37.07 -14.98 -46.31
CA ASP A 9 36.69 -14.13 -45.17
C ASP A 9 35.16 -14.19 -45.03
N GLU A 10 34.64 -14.89 -43.99
CA GLU A 10 33.25 -14.86 -43.62
C GLU A 10 33.02 -13.73 -42.61
N THR A 11 32.71 -12.53 -43.09
CA THR A 11 32.13 -11.45 -42.30
C THR A 11 30.71 -11.80 -41.93
N THR A 12 30.52 -12.23 -40.67
CA THR A 12 29.19 -12.42 -40.06
C THR A 12 28.60 -11.05 -39.76
N GLU A 13 27.68 -10.58 -40.58
CA GLU A 13 26.82 -9.46 -40.29
C GLU A 13 25.94 -9.80 -39.06
N ARG A 14 26.21 -9.14 -37.93
CA ARG A 14 25.25 -9.07 -36.82
C ARG A 14 24.13 -8.16 -37.24
N THR A 15 22.98 -8.74 -37.54
CA THR A 15 21.72 -8.02 -37.59
C THR A 15 21.31 -7.67 -36.18
N ASP A 16 21.55 -6.41 -35.79
CA ASP A 16 20.88 -5.79 -34.63
C ASP A 16 19.40 -5.74 -34.97
N THR A 17 18.64 -6.68 -34.40
CA THR A 17 17.20 -6.55 -34.34
C THR A 17 16.90 -5.43 -33.33
N GLU A 18 16.71 -4.20 -33.83
CA GLU A 18 16.02 -3.15 -33.10
C GLU A 18 14.67 -3.73 -32.65
N GLN A 19 14.51 -3.91 -31.33
CA GLN A 19 13.19 -4.09 -30.74
C GLN A 19 12.38 -2.84 -31.08
N VAL A 20 11.45 -2.98 -31.98
CA VAL A 20 10.42 -2.00 -32.23
C VAL A 20 9.62 -1.91 -30.93
N ASP A 21 9.83 -0.85 -30.17
CA ASP A 21 8.96 -0.43 -29.08
C ASP A 21 7.58 -0.19 -29.73
N THR A 22 6.70 -1.16 -29.57
CA THR A 22 5.32 -1.08 -30.06
C THR A 22 4.53 -0.22 -29.12
N GLY A 23 4.81 1.06 -28.96
CA GLY A 23 4.10 2.08 -28.22
C GLY A 23 2.73 1.70 -27.63
N ARG A 24 2.67 0.58 -26.91
CA ARG A 24 1.52 0.18 -26.11
C ARG A 24 1.63 1.03 -24.86
N GLU A 25 0.68 1.92 -24.67
CA GLU A 25 0.56 2.63 -23.40
C GLU A 25 0.58 1.57 -22.29
N LYS A 26 1.41 1.79 -21.26
CA LYS A 26 1.46 0.89 -20.10
C LYS A 26 0.05 0.92 -19.48
N GLU A 27 -0.55 -0.25 -19.29
CA GLU A 27 -1.80 -0.32 -18.53
C GLU A 27 -1.56 0.19 -17.10
N PRO A 28 -2.51 0.92 -16.51
CA PRO A 28 -2.35 1.43 -15.16
C PRO A 28 -2.26 0.27 -14.16
N ASP A 29 -1.50 0.46 -13.09
CA ASP A 29 -1.54 -0.43 -11.94
C ASP A 29 -2.56 0.09 -10.91
N ILE A 30 -3.04 -0.77 -10.02
CA ILE A 30 -3.87 -0.38 -8.86
C ILE A 30 -2.97 -0.38 -7.64
N VAL A 31 -2.93 0.74 -6.91
CA VAL A 31 -2.04 0.91 -5.76
C VAL A 31 -2.86 1.16 -4.50
N CYS A 32 -2.90 0.17 -3.61
CA CYS A 32 -3.74 0.17 -2.42
C CYS A 32 -2.90 0.46 -1.17
N TRP A 33 -3.04 1.66 -0.60
CA TRP A 33 -2.37 2.07 0.62
C TRP A 33 -3.29 1.99 1.83
N GLY A 34 -2.78 1.46 2.94
CA GLY A 34 -3.53 1.40 4.19
C GLY A 34 -2.86 0.60 5.29
N ASP A 35 -3.68 0.22 6.25
CA ASP A 35 -3.29 -0.51 7.45
C ASP A 35 -3.65 -2.02 7.35
N SER A 36 -4.05 -2.64 8.47
CA SER A 36 -4.44 -4.05 8.53
C SER A 36 -5.66 -4.39 7.69
N LEU A 37 -6.54 -3.43 7.40
CA LEU A 37 -7.69 -3.62 6.53
C LEU A 37 -7.28 -3.72 5.06
N THR A 38 -6.23 -3.01 4.65
CA THR A 38 -5.64 -3.17 3.32
C THR A 38 -4.79 -4.44 3.24
N TYR A 39 -4.01 -4.75 4.30
CA TYR A 39 -3.28 -6.01 4.42
C TYR A 39 -4.20 -7.23 4.27
N GLY A 40 -5.43 -7.14 4.78
CA GLY A 40 -6.45 -8.20 4.72
C GLY A 40 -6.47 -9.09 5.96
N THR A 41 -6.20 -8.52 7.14
CA THR A 41 -6.27 -9.26 8.41
C THR A 41 -7.67 -9.85 8.61
N GLY A 42 -7.75 -11.16 8.89
CA GLY A 42 -9.02 -11.89 9.03
C GLY A 42 -9.60 -12.43 7.73
N GLY A 43 -9.09 -12.02 6.58
CA GLY A 43 -9.60 -12.41 5.27
C GLY A 43 -9.14 -13.79 4.77
N GLU A 44 -8.37 -14.56 5.56
CA GLU A 44 -7.93 -15.93 5.21
C GLU A 44 -7.25 -16.02 3.82
N GLY A 45 -6.57 -14.97 3.42
CA GLY A 45 -5.91 -14.84 2.10
C GLY A 45 -6.72 -14.06 1.07
N VAL A 46 -7.99 -13.76 1.32
CA VAL A 46 -8.78 -12.82 0.53
C VAL A 46 -8.49 -11.41 1.02
N THR A 47 -8.09 -10.54 0.11
CA THR A 47 -7.88 -9.11 0.37
C THR A 47 -8.59 -8.30 -0.72
N TYR A 48 -9.05 -7.08 -0.43
CA TYR A 48 -9.68 -6.29 -1.49
C TYR A 48 -8.72 -5.98 -2.67
N PRO A 49 -7.39 -5.79 -2.47
CA PRO A 49 -6.47 -5.68 -3.59
C PRO A 49 -6.40 -6.95 -4.46
N SER A 50 -6.48 -8.16 -3.85
CA SER A 50 -6.51 -9.40 -4.64
C SER A 50 -7.80 -9.54 -5.45
N VAL A 51 -8.94 -9.13 -4.88
CA VAL A 51 -10.23 -9.11 -5.60
C VAL A 51 -10.18 -8.13 -6.77
N LEU A 52 -9.59 -6.93 -6.57
CA LEU A 52 -9.40 -5.95 -7.64
C LEU A 52 -8.51 -6.51 -8.77
N ALA A 53 -7.42 -7.22 -8.44
CA ALA A 53 -6.58 -7.85 -9.45
C ALA A 53 -7.35 -8.90 -10.26
N ASP A 54 -8.18 -9.72 -9.60
CA ASP A 54 -8.98 -10.75 -10.25
C ASP A 54 -10.07 -10.14 -11.15
N GLU A 55 -10.78 -9.08 -10.69
CA GLU A 55 -11.87 -8.45 -11.44
C GLU A 55 -11.38 -7.61 -12.63
N THR A 56 -10.23 -6.96 -12.49
CA THR A 56 -9.72 -6.03 -13.51
C THR A 56 -8.72 -6.68 -14.45
N GLY A 57 -8.00 -7.71 -14.02
CA GLY A 57 -6.83 -8.25 -14.71
C GLY A 57 -5.60 -7.34 -14.62
N LEU A 58 -5.66 -6.21 -13.92
CA LEU A 58 -4.55 -5.31 -13.69
C LEU A 58 -3.70 -5.79 -12.50
N THR A 59 -2.46 -5.30 -12.41
CA THR A 59 -1.66 -5.49 -11.21
C THR A 59 -2.24 -4.64 -10.06
N ALA A 60 -2.55 -5.27 -8.92
CA ALA A 60 -2.95 -4.56 -7.72
C ALA A 60 -1.89 -4.74 -6.62
N TYR A 61 -1.23 -3.65 -6.25
CA TYR A 61 -0.24 -3.63 -5.18
C TYR A 61 -0.93 -3.46 -3.83
N ASN A 62 -0.70 -4.40 -2.93
CA ASN A 62 -1.17 -4.32 -1.55
C ASN A 62 -0.09 -3.70 -0.66
N TYR A 63 -0.21 -2.41 -0.38
CA TYR A 63 0.68 -1.69 0.54
C TYR A 63 0.00 -1.48 1.91
N GLY A 64 -0.62 -2.55 2.43
CA GLY A 64 -1.16 -2.59 3.79
C GLY A 64 -0.12 -3.02 4.81
N VAL A 65 -0.01 -2.29 5.92
CA VAL A 65 0.80 -2.68 7.09
C VAL A 65 -0.02 -2.53 8.36
N CYS A 66 -0.13 -3.62 9.12
CA CYS A 66 -0.98 -3.67 10.31
C CYS A 66 -0.61 -2.60 11.34
N GLY A 67 -1.62 -1.98 11.94
CA GLY A 67 -1.45 -1.04 13.06
C GLY A 67 -0.99 0.35 12.69
N GLU A 68 -0.67 0.64 11.43
CA GLU A 68 -0.23 1.97 11.02
C GLU A 68 -1.34 3.01 11.06
N LYS A 69 -0.95 4.21 11.46
CA LYS A 69 -1.71 5.45 11.35
C LYS A 69 -1.43 6.15 10.03
N ALA A 70 -2.23 7.15 9.71
CA ALA A 70 -2.11 7.91 8.47
C ALA A 70 -0.72 8.53 8.25
N ASP A 71 -0.11 9.12 9.28
CA ASP A 71 1.23 9.70 9.22
C ASP A 71 2.33 8.64 8.96
N GLN A 72 2.21 7.46 9.56
CA GLN A 72 3.14 6.35 9.36
C GLN A 72 3.04 5.77 7.94
N ILE A 73 1.81 5.66 7.40
CA ILE A 73 1.60 5.29 6.00
C ILE A 73 2.20 6.34 5.07
N ALA A 74 2.07 7.64 5.39
CA ALA A 74 2.66 8.74 4.63
C ALA A 74 4.20 8.67 4.60
N VAL A 75 4.84 8.29 5.71
CA VAL A 75 6.29 8.04 5.76
C VAL A 75 6.66 6.87 4.86
N ARG A 76 5.98 5.74 4.98
CA ARG A 76 6.23 4.53 4.19
C ARG A 76 5.97 4.75 2.69
N MET A 77 5.03 5.60 2.33
CA MET A 77 4.77 6.06 0.97
C MET A 77 5.91 6.93 0.41
N GLY A 78 6.73 7.54 1.28
CA GLY A 78 7.79 8.47 0.93
C GLY A 78 7.35 9.94 0.90
N LEU A 79 6.12 10.26 1.31
CA LEU A 79 5.65 11.65 1.42
C LEU A 79 6.42 12.40 2.52
N TYR A 80 6.58 11.77 3.69
CA TYR A 80 7.42 12.29 4.75
C TYR A 80 8.75 11.55 4.79
N PRO A 81 9.89 12.25 4.93
CA PRO A 81 11.19 11.62 4.84
C PRO A 81 11.47 10.72 6.04
N MET A 82 11.98 9.53 5.77
CA MET A 82 12.70 8.70 6.73
C MET A 82 14.19 8.94 6.55
N THR A 83 14.90 9.16 7.64
CA THR A 83 16.36 9.38 7.61
C THR A 83 17.08 8.42 8.54
N THR A 84 18.40 8.30 8.36
CA THR A 84 19.26 7.46 9.22
C THR A 84 20.24 8.31 10.01
N GLY A 85 20.69 7.81 11.17
CA GLY A 85 21.94 8.25 11.78
C GLY A 85 23.14 7.86 10.94
N ALA A 86 24.33 8.35 11.32
CA ALA A 86 25.56 7.97 10.65
C ALA A 86 25.93 6.50 10.93
N PHE A 87 26.28 5.73 9.88
CA PHE A 87 26.76 4.35 9.99
C PHE A 87 27.60 3.98 8.76
N THR A 88 28.09 2.74 8.71
CA THR A 88 28.79 2.23 7.52
C THR A 88 28.11 0.96 7.04
N ILE A 89 27.69 0.94 5.77
CA ILE A 89 27.23 -0.27 5.09
C ILE A 89 28.44 -1.12 4.79
N PRO A 90 28.53 -2.37 5.30
CA PRO A 90 29.67 -3.25 5.06
C PRO A 90 29.79 -3.64 3.58
N ALA A 91 30.98 -4.14 3.18
CA ALA A 91 31.22 -4.63 1.83
C ALA A 91 30.43 -5.92 1.54
N GLU A 92 30.23 -6.71 2.56
CA GLU A 92 29.54 -8.00 2.55
C GLU A 92 28.05 -7.81 2.77
N ARG A 93 27.27 -8.88 2.49
CA ARG A 93 25.82 -8.92 2.73
C ARG A 93 25.49 -9.26 4.19
N GLU A 94 26.11 -8.55 5.11
CA GLU A 94 25.89 -8.70 6.54
C GLU A 94 24.98 -7.59 7.07
N PRO A 95 24.04 -7.89 7.98
CA PRO A 95 23.18 -6.87 8.58
C PRO A 95 24.01 -5.91 9.43
N VAL A 96 23.77 -4.62 9.29
CA VAL A 96 24.38 -3.56 10.10
C VAL A 96 23.27 -2.81 10.84
N ALA A 97 23.45 -2.60 12.15
CA ALA A 97 22.52 -1.83 12.96
C ALA A 97 22.58 -0.34 12.59
N LEU A 98 21.42 0.32 12.58
CA LEU A 98 21.27 1.74 12.33
C LEU A 98 20.13 2.32 13.16
N SER A 99 20.11 3.65 13.32
CA SER A 99 18.95 4.38 13.80
C SER A 99 18.13 4.90 12.63
N LEU A 100 16.80 4.84 12.73
CA LEU A 100 15.85 5.41 11.78
C LEU A 100 15.07 6.52 12.47
N LEU A 101 14.81 7.61 11.75
CA LEU A 101 14.09 8.78 12.23
C LEU A 101 13.00 9.15 11.21
N CYS A 102 11.74 9.20 11.69
CA CYS A 102 10.57 9.67 10.96
C CYS A 102 9.96 10.79 11.76
N ASP A 103 10.31 12.04 11.48
CA ASP A 103 9.88 13.22 12.23
C ASP A 103 10.07 13.09 13.76
N GLY A 104 11.09 12.32 14.18
CA GLY A 104 11.42 12.09 15.59
C GLY A 104 10.73 10.89 16.25
N GLU A 105 9.91 10.14 15.52
CA GLU A 105 9.25 8.92 16.02
C GLU A 105 9.82 7.64 15.37
N ASP A 106 9.72 6.52 16.10
CA ASP A 106 10.13 5.22 15.57
C ASP A 106 9.16 4.71 14.49
N PRO A 107 9.64 4.18 13.36
CA PRO A 107 8.77 3.59 12.35
C PRO A 107 8.16 2.27 12.85
N ILE A 108 6.83 2.17 12.84
CA ILE A 108 6.11 0.96 13.24
C ILE A 108 6.11 -0.11 12.14
N MET A 109 6.18 0.30 10.85
CA MET A 109 6.05 -0.60 9.70
C MET A 109 7.05 -1.78 9.73
N LEU A 110 8.28 -1.56 10.11
CA LEU A 110 9.28 -2.63 10.17
C LEU A 110 9.01 -3.67 11.26
N ARG A 111 8.10 -3.41 12.19
CA ARG A 111 7.68 -4.35 13.25
C ARG A 111 6.51 -5.23 12.82
N LEU A 112 5.62 -4.69 11.97
CA LEU A 112 4.37 -5.32 11.58
C LEU A 112 4.24 -5.56 10.06
N GLY A 113 5.29 -5.24 9.31
CA GLY A 113 5.37 -5.39 7.86
C GLY A 113 6.22 -4.29 7.22
N ASP A 114 6.52 -4.46 5.95
CA ASP A 114 7.42 -3.60 5.17
C ASP A 114 6.89 -3.31 3.75
N ALA A 115 5.61 -3.55 3.52
CA ALA A 115 4.99 -3.41 2.21
C ALA A 115 5.23 -2.02 1.60
N GLY A 116 5.78 -1.98 0.40
CA GLY A 116 6.15 -0.73 -0.30
C GLY A 116 7.44 -0.09 0.19
N MET A 117 8.10 -0.61 1.24
CA MET A 117 9.35 -0.07 1.75
C MET A 117 10.56 -0.78 1.14
N ASN A 118 10.61 -2.09 1.26
CA ASN A 118 11.72 -2.91 0.79
C ASN A 118 11.54 -3.42 -0.65
N PRO A 119 12.62 -3.56 -1.44
CA PRO A 119 13.97 -3.14 -1.12
C PRO A 119 14.13 -1.61 -1.17
N CYS A 120 14.76 -1.01 -0.16
CA CYS A 120 15.01 0.42 -0.14
C CYS A 120 16.43 0.78 -0.65
N ASP A 121 16.68 2.08 -0.85
CA ASP A 121 18.00 2.63 -1.17
C ASP A 121 18.48 3.56 -0.06
N ILE A 122 19.72 3.36 0.41
CA ILE A 122 20.39 4.25 1.35
C ILE A 122 21.75 4.60 0.76
N ALA A 123 21.98 5.87 0.47
CA ALA A 123 23.24 6.39 -0.10
C ALA A 123 23.68 5.66 -1.39
N GLY A 124 22.71 5.28 -2.25
CA GLY A 124 22.95 4.58 -3.51
C GLY A 124 23.17 3.07 -3.37
N VAL A 125 22.97 2.51 -2.18
CA VAL A 125 23.05 1.07 -1.94
C VAL A 125 21.65 0.50 -1.72
N LYS A 126 21.23 -0.40 -2.62
CA LYS A 126 19.97 -1.15 -2.44
C LYS A 126 20.13 -2.23 -1.38
N GLY A 127 19.13 -2.34 -0.52
CA GLY A 127 19.10 -3.30 0.57
C GLY A 127 17.72 -3.43 1.20
N GLU A 128 17.68 -4.14 2.29
CA GLU A 128 16.48 -4.42 3.06
C GLU A 128 16.64 -3.89 4.48
N LEU A 129 15.66 -3.13 4.94
CA LEU A 129 15.50 -2.75 6.32
C LEU A 129 14.72 -3.83 7.07
N SER A 130 15.13 -4.11 8.29
CA SER A 130 14.43 -5.04 9.18
C SER A 130 14.48 -4.54 10.62
N TYR A 131 13.57 -5.05 11.44
CA TYR A 131 13.54 -4.81 12.88
C TYR A 131 13.74 -6.13 13.61
N SER A 132 14.58 -6.13 14.63
CA SER A 132 14.82 -7.28 15.50
C SER A 132 14.12 -7.06 16.84
N GLU A 133 13.14 -7.92 17.17
CA GLU A 133 12.49 -7.90 18.48
C GLU A 133 13.41 -8.35 19.62
N GLU A 134 14.47 -9.10 19.30
CA GLU A 134 15.41 -9.63 20.29
C GLU A 134 16.20 -8.52 20.99
N ASP A 135 16.64 -7.51 20.23
CA ASP A 135 17.48 -6.44 20.75
C ASP A 135 16.89 -5.02 20.53
N GLY A 136 15.74 -4.92 19.86
CA GLY A 136 15.03 -3.68 19.63
C GLY A 136 15.70 -2.75 18.60
N ASN A 137 16.58 -3.28 17.75
CA ASN A 137 17.32 -2.51 16.78
C ASN A 137 16.77 -2.65 15.36
N TYR A 138 17.00 -1.63 14.55
CA TYR A 138 16.82 -1.69 13.10
C TYR A 138 18.14 -2.09 12.43
N TYR A 139 18.03 -2.86 11.34
CA TYR A 139 19.15 -3.36 10.57
C TYR A 139 18.94 -3.07 9.09
N PHE A 140 20.06 -2.77 8.42
CA PHE A 140 20.10 -2.70 6.96
C PHE A 140 21.01 -3.80 6.43
N THR A 141 20.53 -4.55 5.45
CA THR A 141 21.30 -5.59 4.75
C THR A 141 21.30 -5.29 3.26
N ARG A 142 22.48 -4.99 2.71
CA ARG A 142 22.62 -4.73 1.27
C ARG A 142 22.25 -5.96 0.43
N GLN A 143 21.66 -5.76 -0.74
CA GLN A 143 21.27 -6.87 -1.63
C GLN A 143 22.48 -7.51 -2.34
N THR A 144 23.47 -6.74 -2.70
CA THR A 144 24.66 -7.20 -3.45
C THR A 144 25.94 -6.73 -2.76
N GLU A 145 26.99 -7.58 -2.76
CA GLU A 145 28.32 -7.21 -2.28
C GLU A 145 28.90 -6.05 -3.09
N GLY A 146 29.76 -5.25 -2.48
CA GLY A 146 30.42 -4.12 -3.11
C GLY A 146 31.35 -3.41 -2.12
N ASP A 147 31.85 -2.23 -2.48
CA ASP A 147 32.66 -1.44 -1.56
C ASP A 147 31.87 -1.03 -0.32
N ALA A 148 32.53 -0.94 0.84
CA ALA A 148 31.92 -0.39 2.04
C ALA A 148 31.53 1.09 1.82
N VAL A 149 30.34 1.49 2.25
CA VAL A 149 29.81 2.85 2.05
C VAL A 149 29.58 3.53 3.39
N THR A 150 30.22 4.67 3.61
CA THR A 150 29.96 5.51 4.77
C THR A 150 28.72 6.35 4.53
N VAL A 151 27.71 6.17 5.39
CA VAL A 151 26.44 6.90 5.37
C VAL A 151 26.53 8.04 6.39
N SER A 152 26.22 9.25 5.94
CA SER A 152 26.18 10.43 6.81
C SER A 152 24.91 10.47 7.64
N ASP A 153 24.98 11.13 8.77
CA ASP A 153 23.79 11.48 9.56
C ASP A 153 22.80 12.28 8.71
N GLY A 154 21.50 11.95 8.84
CA GLY A 154 20.43 12.55 8.04
C GLY A 154 20.31 12.02 6.60
N ALA A 155 20.98 10.93 6.25
CA ALA A 155 20.81 10.31 4.93
C ALA A 155 19.37 9.80 4.77
N VAL A 156 18.75 10.10 3.61
CA VAL A 156 17.37 9.71 3.32
C VAL A 156 17.30 8.24 2.92
N VAL A 157 16.29 7.54 3.42
CA VAL A 157 15.89 6.21 2.96
C VAL A 157 14.89 6.39 1.82
N THR A 158 15.23 5.89 0.63
CA THR A 158 14.30 5.89 -0.51
C THR A 158 13.56 4.56 -0.57
N MET A 159 12.25 4.59 -0.36
CA MET A 159 11.38 3.42 -0.35
C MET A 159 11.22 2.84 -1.76
N ASP A 160 11.00 1.53 -1.86
CA ASP A 160 10.75 0.86 -3.15
C ASP A 160 9.53 1.43 -3.89
N ALA A 161 8.43 1.66 -3.18
CA ALA A 161 7.20 2.19 -3.75
C ALA A 161 7.32 3.65 -4.22
N ALA A 162 8.20 4.45 -3.62
CA ALA A 162 8.34 5.89 -3.93
C ALA A 162 8.75 6.18 -5.39
N GLY A 163 9.30 5.21 -6.10
CA GLY A 163 9.70 5.36 -7.51
C GLY A 163 8.82 4.61 -8.50
N LYS A 164 7.74 3.94 -8.05
CA LYS A 164 6.95 3.03 -8.89
C LYS A 164 5.54 3.53 -9.21
N ILE A 165 5.09 4.62 -8.61
CA ILE A 165 3.74 5.14 -8.83
C ILE A 165 3.74 6.02 -10.06
N ASP A 166 2.91 5.64 -11.04
CA ASP A 166 2.69 6.40 -12.27
C ASP A 166 1.46 7.32 -12.07
N PRO A 167 1.45 8.55 -12.60
CA PRO A 167 0.25 9.40 -12.57
C PRO A 167 -1.01 8.77 -13.17
N ASP A 168 -0.87 7.77 -14.01
CA ASP A 168 -1.98 7.03 -14.59
C ASP A 168 -2.51 5.88 -13.71
N ASP A 169 -1.79 5.49 -12.66
CA ASP A 169 -2.20 4.45 -11.73
C ASP A 169 -3.47 4.83 -10.96
N ILE A 170 -4.23 3.81 -10.57
CA ILE A 170 -5.45 3.98 -9.76
C ILE A 170 -5.07 3.81 -8.29
N VAL A 171 -5.29 4.85 -7.49
CA VAL A 171 -4.94 4.87 -6.08
C VAL A 171 -6.15 4.56 -5.21
N VAL A 172 -6.01 3.63 -4.26
CA VAL A 172 -7.00 3.37 -3.21
C VAL A 172 -6.37 3.69 -1.85
N LEU A 173 -7.00 4.57 -1.09
CA LEU A 173 -6.64 4.89 0.28
C LEU A 173 -7.69 4.34 1.24
N PHE A 174 -7.31 3.38 2.09
CA PHE A 174 -8.14 2.88 3.18
C PHE A 174 -7.37 3.06 4.49
N ILE A 175 -7.47 4.26 5.06
CA ILE A 175 -6.59 4.81 6.09
C ILE A 175 -7.43 5.44 7.20
N GLY A 176 -6.93 5.44 8.43
CA GLY A 176 -7.52 6.17 9.54
C GLY A 176 -8.11 5.31 10.65
N SER A 177 -8.22 3.98 10.47
CA SER A 177 -8.78 3.12 11.52
C SER A 177 -7.96 3.16 12.82
N ASN A 178 -6.63 3.23 12.73
CA ASN A 178 -5.75 3.30 13.89
C ASN A 178 -5.58 4.72 14.45
N ASP A 179 -5.92 5.75 13.67
CA ASP A 179 -5.96 7.14 14.13
C ASP A 179 -7.12 7.37 15.10
N ARG A 180 -8.21 6.60 14.94
CA ARG A 180 -9.45 6.69 15.74
C ARG A 180 -9.99 8.11 15.82
N PRO A 181 -10.19 8.78 14.69
CA PRO A 181 -10.57 10.18 14.70
C PRO A 181 -11.95 10.38 15.32
N THR A 182 -12.09 11.48 16.08
CA THR A 182 -13.42 12.03 16.38
C THR A 182 -13.91 12.83 15.19
N ALA A 183 -15.18 13.22 15.20
CA ALA A 183 -15.69 14.13 14.17
C ALA A 183 -14.93 15.48 14.17
N GLU A 184 -14.43 15.96 15.31
CA GLU A 184 -13.64 17.17 15.41
C GLU A 184 -12.25 16.99 14.77
N ASP A 185 -11.60 15.84 14.99
CA ASP A 185 -10.24 15.55 14.53
C ASP A 185 -10.19 15.05 13.07
N ALA A 186 -11.33 14.77 12.43
CA ALA A 186 -11.39 14.27 11.06
C ALA A 186 -10.67 15.16 10.04
N GLU A 187 -10.58 16.46 10.30
CA GLU A 187 -9.86 17.42 9.42
C GLU A 187 -8.35 17.11 9.33
N THR A 188 -7.75 16.55 10.39
CA THR A 188 -6.33 16.14 10.37
C THR A 188 -6.14 14.95 9.42
N LEU A 189 -6.98 13.91 9.53
CA LEU A 189 -6.96 12.76 8.63
C LEU A 189 -7.17 13.20 7.18
N ILE A 190 -8.19 14.03 6.92
CA ILE A 190 -8.51 14.58 5.59
C ILE A 190 -7.32 15.36 5.02
N ALA A 191 -6.63 16.14 5.84
CA ALA A 191 -5.46 16.91 5.40
C ALA A 191 -4.33 15.98 4.97
N THR A 192 -4.03 14.96 5.77
CA THR A 192 -2.99 13.96 5.46
C THR A 192 -3.32 13.18 4.17
N GLU A 193 -4.56 12.70 4.01
CA GLU A 193 -4.98 11.99 2.79
C GLU A 193 -4.90 12.89 1.54
N LYS A 194 -5.27 14.18 1.65
CA LYS A 194 -5.10 15.13 0.54
C LYS A 194 -3.63 15.39 0.19
N GLU A 195 -2.73 15.37 1.17
CA GLU A 195 -1.29 15.46 0.91
C GLU A 195 -0.76 14.21 0.23
N MET A 196 -1.20 13.02 0.66
CA MET A 196 -0.87 11.75 0.01
C MET A 196 -1.32 11.73 -1.46
N ILE A 197 -2.58 12.08 -1.74
CA ILE A 197 -3.12 12.14 -3.10
C ILE A 197 -2.31 13.11 -3.97
N ARG A 198 -1.98 14.28 -3.44
CA ARG A 198 -1.16 15.26 -4.16
C ARG A 198 0.26 14.75 -4.43
N TYR A 199 0.85 14.04 -3.46
CA TYR A 199 2.19 13.45 -3.59
C TYR A 199 2.22 12.35 -4.65
N LEU A 200 1.22 11.46 -4.64
CA LEU A 200 1.10 10.38 -5.63
C LEU A 200 0.82 10.91 -7.05
N GLY A 201 0.17 12.07 -7.18
CA GLY A 201 -0.02 12.76 -8.44
C GLY A 201 -1.06 12.15 -9.38
N SER A 202 -1.73 11.05 -9.00
CA SER A 202 -2.81 10.48 -9.80
C SER A 202 -4.13 11.25 -9.62
N SER A 203 -4.86 11.42 -10.71
CA SER A 203 -6.24 11.94 -10.68
C SER A 203 -7.28 10.83 -10.47
N LYS A 204 -6.89 9.58 -10.60
CA LYS A 204 -7.74 8.40 -10.42
C LYS A 204 -7.53 7.84 -9.01
N TYR A 205 -8.31 8.31 -8.05
CA TYR A 205 -8.18 7.84 -6.68
C TYR A 205 -9.53 7.59 -6.01
N ILE A 206 -9.55 6.71 -5.02
CA ILE A 206 -10.70 6.41 -4.18
C ILE A 206 -10.26 6.44 -2.73
N VAL A 207 -10.99 7.19 -1.89
CA VAL A 207 -10.87 7.18 -0.43
C VAL A 207 -11.99 6.31 0.12
N VAL A 208 -11.64 5.29 0.89
CA VAL A 208 -12.58 4.33 1.47
C VAL A 208 -13.01 4.81 2.86
N GLY A 209 -14.30 4.81 3.11
CA GLY A 209 -14.87 5.19 4.40
C GLY A 209 -14.50 4.21 5.53
N LEU A 210 -14.33 4.73 6.72
CA LEU A 210 -14.04 3.95 7.94
C LEU A 210 -15.23 3.08 8.32
N THR A 211 -14.97 1.89 8.88
CA THR A 211 -16.00 0.85 9.02
C THR A 211 -16.47 0.62 10.46
N SER A 212 -15.57 0.51 11.43
CA SER A 212 -15.90 0.09 12.80
C SER A 212 -16.41 1.22 13.68
N LYS A 213 -17.67 1.11 14.14
CA LYS A 213 -18.24 2.03 15.14
C LYS A 213 -17.67 1.74 16.54
N GLU A 214 -17.39 0.48 16.86
CA GLU A 214 -16.86 0.10 18.16
C GLU A 214 -15.49 0.71 18.40
N MET A 215 -14.66 0.77 17.37
CA MET A 215 -13.32 1.40 17.44
C MET A 215 -13.39 2.93 17.31
N ILE A 216 -14.33 3.43 16.48
CA ILE A 216 -14.53 4.86 16.19
C ILE A 216 -15.99 5.20 16.45
N PRO A 217 -16.37 5.59 17.68
CA PRO A 217 -17.79 5.79 18.03
C PRO A 217 -18.54 6.79 17.14
N GLU A 218 -17.83 7.78 16.59
CA GLU A 218 -18.38 8.81 15.70
C GLU A 218 -18.16 8.52 14.21
N VAL A 219 -17.90 7.26 13.83
CA VAL A 219 -17.54 6.86 12.47
C VAL A 219 -18.46 7.39 11.38
N ALA A 220 -19.77 7.45 11.66
CA ALA A 220 -20.74 8.00 10.69
C ALA A 220 -20.46 9.50 10.43
N ALA A 221 -20.26 10.29 11.48
CA ALA A 221 -19.96 11.72 11.35
C ALA A 221 -18.56 11.98 10.72
N VAL A 222 -17.59 11.10 11.00
CA VAL A 222 -16.28 11.14 10.34
C VAL A 222 -16.43 10.86 8.84
N ASN A 223 -17.18 9.82 8.47
CA ASN A 223 -17.43 9.47 7.07
C ASN A 223 -18.21 10.57 6.31
N GLU A 224 -19.16 11.26 6.97
CA GLU A 224 -19.83 12.43 6.38
C GLU A 224 -18.81 13.54 6.02
N LYS A 225 -17.81 13.78 6.85
CA LYS A 225 -16.75 14.75 6.55
C LYS A 225 -15.81 14.27 5.45
N LEU A 226 -15.43 13.00 5.44
CA LEU A 226 -14.67 12.39 4.34
C LEU A 226 -15.42 12.51 3.02
N ALA A 227 -16.72 12.16 3.01
CA ALA A 227 -17.58 12.30 1.83
C ALA A 227 -17.66 13.75 1.34
N ALA A 228 -17.80 14.71 2.25
CA ALA A 228 -17.81 16.14 1.90
C ALA A 228 -16.45 16.63 1.34
N ALA A 229 -15.33 16.07 1.82
CA ALA A 229 -13.99 16.47 1.44
C ALA A 229 -13.53 15.87 0.10
N PHE A 230 -13.95 14.63 -0.22
CA PHE A 230 -13.51 13.87 -1.39
C PHE A 230 -14.58 13.71 -2.47
N GLY A 231 -15.84 14.01 -2.16
CA GLY A 231 -16.94 14.04 -3.13
C GLY A 231 -17.13 12.71 -3.87
N THR A 232 -17.04 12.75 -5.19
CA THR A 232 -17.20 11.53 -6.02
C THR A 232 -16.08 10.51 -5.85
N HIS A 233 -14.96 10.87 -5.26
CA HIS A 233 -13.85 9.94 -4.99
C HIS A 233 -14.03 9.16 -3.68
N PHE A 234 -15.06 9.45 -2.89
CA PHE A 234 -15.34 8.74 -1.65
C PHE A 234 -16.18 7.48 -1.90
N LEU A 235 -15.83 6.37 -1.25
CA LEU A 235 -16.62 5.14 -1.20
C LEU A 235 -17.16 4.92 0.21
N ASP A 236 -18.46 5.07 0.41
CA ASP A 236 -19.11 4.73 1.68
C ASP A 236 -19.36 3.22 1.78
N ILE A 237 -18.30 2.46 1.94
CA ILE A 237 -18.39 1.01 2.10
C ILE A 237 -19.14 0.62 3.37
N ARG A 238 -19.05 1.45 4.42
CA ARG A 238 -19.75 1.18 5.67
C ARG A 238 -21.26 1.12 5.48
N SER A 239 -21.87 2.14 4.88
CA SER A 239 -23.31 2.17 4.61
C SER A 239 -23.71 0.99 3.72
N TYR A 240 -22.91 0.66 2.71
CA TYR A 240 -23.16 -0.49 1.86
C TYR A 240 -23.19 -1.82 2.64
N LEU A 241 -22.20 -2.04 3.51
CA LEU A 241 -22.12 -3.26 4.34
C LEU A 241 -23.27 -3.36 5.35
N LEU A 242 -23.72 -2.23 5.89
CA LEU A 242 -24.90 -2.20 6.80
C LEU A 242 -26.19 -2.55 6.06
N GLU A 243 -26.36 -2.11 4.83
CA GLU A 243 -27.61 -2.28 4.06
C GLU A 243 -27.64 -3.61 3.29
N HIS A 244 -26.50 -4.05 2.74
CA HIS A 244 -26.41 -5.14 1.77
C HIS A 244 -25.46 -6.26 2.16
N GLY A 245 -24.55 -6.04 3.12
CA GLY A 245 -23.40 -6.94 3.37
C GLY A 245 -23.80 -8.39 3.64
N LEU A 246 -24.84 -8.65 4.43
CA LEU A 246 -25.29 -10.02 4.71
C LEU A 246 -25.95 -10.68 3.48
N GLU A 247 -26.71 -9.91 2.69
CA GLU A 247 -27.31 -10.41 1.44
C GLU A 247 -26.24 -10.76 0.42
N GLU A 248 -25.27 -9.89 0.20
CA GLU A 248 -24.15 -10.10 -0.71
C GLU A 248 -23.24 -11.27 -0.29
N ALA A 249 -23.11 -11.51 1.01
CA ALA A 249 -22.42 -12.68 1.55
C ALA A 249 -23.25 -13.97 1.49
N GLY A 250 -24.56 -13.88 1.19
CA GLY A 250 -25.48 -15.01 1.23
C GLY A 250 -25.73 -15.54 2.65
N ILE A 251 -25.55 -14.69 3.66
CA ILE A 251 -25.66 -15.03 5.09
C ILE A 251 -27.03 -14.66 5.62
N ALA A 252 -27.75 -15.64 6.20
CA ALA A 252 -28.95 -15.35 6.94
C ALA A 252 -28.62 -14.65 8.27
N PRO A 253 -29.25 -13.48 8.59
CA PRO A 253 -28.94 -12.75 9.80
C PRO A 253 -29.11 -13.60 11.08
N THR A 254 -28.14 -13.56 11.96
CA THR A 254 -28.21 -14.08 13.32
C THR A 254 -28.85 -13.03 14.23
N ASP A 255 -29.24 -13.45 15.46
CA ASP A 255 -29.73 -12.50 16.46
C ASP A 255 -28.70 -11.42 16.80
N GLN A 256 -27.41 -11.78 16.77
CA GLN A 256 -26.31 -10.83 17.00
C GLN A 256 -26.20 -9.84 15.85
N ASP A 257 -26.27 -10.29 14.59
CA ASP A 257 -26.24 -9.40 13.43
C ASP A 257 -27.37 -8.37 13.47
N LEU A 258 -28.58 -8.80 13.90
CA LEU A 258 -29.71 -7.90 14.05
C LEU A 258 -29.50 -6.85 15.17
N MET A 259 -28.82 -7.22 16.25
CA MET A 259 -28.43 -6.29 17.31
C MET A 259 -27.38 -5.32 16.81
N ASP A 260 -26.34 -5.80 16.10
CA ASP A 260 -25.30 -4.98 15.52
C ASP A 260 -25.90 -3.93 14.56
N LEU A 261 -26.77 -4.36 13.64
CA LEU A 261 -27.46 -3.47 12.71
C LEU A 261 -28.32 -2.42 13.42
N ALA A 262 -29.05 -2.84 14.50
CA ALA A 262 -29.87 -1.91 15.28
C ALA A 262 -29.01 -0.85 16.02
N ASP A 263 -27.78 -1.21 16.39
CA ASP A 263 -26.81 -0.29 16.97
C ASP A 263 -26.01 0.48 15.90
N GLY A 264 -26.22 0.19 14.63
CA GLY A 264 -25.48 0.75 13.52
C GLY A 264 -24.04 0.25 13.45
N GLU A 265 -23.77 -0.98 13.86
CA GLU A 265 -22.47 -1.63 13.66
C GLU A 265 -22.57 -2.65 12.52
N ILE A 266 -21.45 -2.88 11.82
CA ILE A 266 -21.35 -3.90 10.78
C ILE A 266 -21.64 -5.27 11.41
N PRO A 267 -22.48 -6.11 10.77
CA PRO A 267 -22.85 -7.42 11.31
C PRO A 267 -21.65 -8.28 11.72
N SER A 268 -21.74 -8.92 12.87
CA SER A 268 -20.70 -9.80 13.41
C SER A 268 -20.33 -10.92 12.46
N SER A 269 -21.27 -11.41 11.65
CA SER A 269 -21.01 -12.44 10.63
C SER A 269 -20.08 -11.98 9.51
N LEU A 270 -19.83 -10.67 9.37
CA LEU A 270 -18.89 -10.09 8.41
C LEU A 270 -17.56 -9.67 9.05
N ARG A 271 -17.41 -9.88 10.36
CA ARG A 271 -16.22 -9.44 11.11
C ARG A 271 -15.58 -10.63 11.85
N VAL A 272 -14.27 -10.61 12.00
CA VAL A 272 -13.52 -11.56 12.86
C VAL A 272 -13.24 -10.97 14.24
N ASP A 273 -13.25 -9.65 14.35
CA ASP A 273 -13.13 -8.88 15.60
C ASP A 273 -13.80 -7.50 15.44
N ILE A 274 -13.48 -6.55 16.33
CA ILE A 274 -14.09 -5.21 16.32
C ILE A 274 -13.67 -4.34 15.12
N VAL A 275 -12.64 -4.74 14.35
CA VAL A 275 -12.06 -3.95 13.24
C VAL A 275 -12.05 -4.74 11.95
N HIS A 276 -11.53 -5.99 12.00
CA HIS A 276 -11.16 -6.75 10.82
C HIS A 276 -12.31 -7.57 10.26
N GLY A 277 -12.35 -7.63 8.93
CA GLY A 277 -13.39 -8.34 8.20
C GLY A 277 -13.09 -9.83 7.98
N THR A 278 -14.15 -10.55 7.62
CA THR A 278 -14.10 -11.93 7.10
C THR A 278 -13.69 -11.92 5.61
N PRO A 279 -13.44 -13.07 4.98
CA PRO A 279 -13.24 -13.16 3.53
C PRO A 279 -14.37 -12.48 2.72
N ASP A 280 -15.64 -12.63 3.14
CA ASP A 280 -16.77 -11.97 2.47
C ASP A 280 -16.73 -10.44 2.58
N PHE A 281 -16.34 -9.90 3.72
CA PHE A 281 -16.13 -8.46 3.88
C PHE A 281 -15.13 -7.91 2.83
N TYR A 282 -13.97 -8.55 2.70
CA TYR A 282 -12.93 -8.11 1.76
C TYR A 282 -13.32 -8.33 0.31
N ARG A 283 -14.06 -9.40 0.01
CA ARG A 283 -14.62 -9.64 -1.32
C ARG A 283 -15.61 -8.52 -1.69
N ILE A 284 -16.60 -8.25 -0.83
CA ILE A 284 -17.58 -7.18 -1.07
C ILE A 284 -16.90 -5.83 -1.25
N LEU A 285 -15.92 -5.49 -0.38
CA LEU A 285 -15.16 -4.26 -0.53
C LEU A 285 -14.45 -4.18 -1.88
N GLY A 286 -13.79 -5.25 -2.32
CA GLY A 286 -13.12 -5.30 -3.62
C GLY A 286 -14.08 -5.14 -4.79
N GLU A 287 -15.24 -5.83 -4.75
CA GLU A 287 -16.30 -5.73 -5.75
C GLU A 287 -16.87 -4.30 -5.82
N GLN A 288 -17.13 -3.65 -4.67
CA GLN A 288 -17.61 -2.26 -4.64
C GLN A 288 -16.58 -1.25 -5.13
N LEU A 289 -15.31 -1.46 -4.86
CA LEU A 289 -14.22 -0.67 -5.43
C LEU A 289 -14.13 -0.84 -6.96
N TYR A 290 -14.27 -2.06 -7.46
CA TYR A 290 -14.28 -2.35 -8.90
C TYR A 290 -15.45 -1.63 -9.60
N GLU A 291 -16.67 -1.75 -9.08
CA GLU A 291 -17.83 -1.05 -9.64
C GLU A 291 -17.68 0.46 -9.61
N LYS A 292 -17.06 0.98 -8.56
CA LYS A 292 -16.74 2.40 -8.46
C LYS A 292 -15.71 2.83 -9.51
N MET A 293 -14.62 2.09 -9.69
CA MET A 293 -13.62 2.36 -10.72
C MET A 293 -14.23 2.40 -12.12
N ARG A 294 -15.16 1.47 -12.41
CA ARG A 294 -15.91 1.46 -13.66
C ARG A 294 -16.83 2.67 -13.82
N SER A 295 -17.59 3.00 -12.78
CA SER A 295 -18.53 4.13 -12.83
C SER A 295 -17.83 5.48 -12.97
N ASP A 296 -16.64 5.61 -12.37
CA ASP A 296 -15.83 6.83 -12.42
C ASP A 296 -14.97 6.91 -13.70
N GLY A 297 -14.98 5.85 -14.55
CA GLY A 297 -14.25 5.81 -15.82
C GLY A 297 -12.73 5.67 -15.64
N TYR A 298 -12.30 4.97 -14.59
CA TYR A 298 -10.88 4.69 -14.35
C TYR A 298 -10.38 3.46 -15.11
N LEU A 299 -11.30 2.55 -15.44
CA LEU A 299 -11.08 1.32 -16.20
C LEU A 299 -11.54 1.45 -17.64
#